data_e493b7ce075d1bc1954ef6326a135143
#
_entry.id   e493b7ce075d1bc1954ef6326a135143
#
_cell.length_a   1.000
_cell.length_b   1.000
_cell.length_c   1.000
_cell.angle_alpha   90.00
_cell.angle_beta   90.00
_cell.angle_gamma   90.00
#
_symmetry.space_group_name_H-M   'P 1'
#
loop_
_entity.id
_entity.type
_entity.pdbx_description
1 polymer ?
#
loop_
_entity_poly.entity_id
_entity_poly.type
_entity_poly.pdbx_seq_one_letter_code
_entity_poly.pdbx_strand_id
1 'polypeptide(L)'
;MVATPRRGPRPMAEALNQAALLTRQQRRLLDALVDLGKPATVVDLSREVDSHPNTVREHLAVLEDHGLVTVATMPSTGRGRPRKEYRATAGSQGAPARHLVGLINSALRSFPAETAHHDGYRWGQTWGENVVASGLLDTKEGTEEGITSLMADMGFAPRPLQTRPACLSLTQCPLLTEGQEVPAGLCDIHQGMLDQVIEKKGLSARAFVEPFAEPDACRLTITVE
;
A
#
# COMPACT_ATOMS: atom_id res chain seq x y z
N MET A 1 -2.05 -24.20 19.87
CA MET A 1 -2.95 -24.35 18.70
C MET A 1 -2.07 -24.54 17.47
N VAL A 2 -2.09 -25.72 16.84
CA VAL A 2 -1.36 -25.99 15.60
C VAL A 2 -2.17 -25.34 14.47
N ALA A 3 -1.57 -24.37 13.77
CA ALA A 3 -2.22 -23.70 12.63
C ALA A 3 -2.49 -24.76 11.54
N THR A 4 -3.75 -24.87 11.11
CA THR A 4 -4.14 -25.74 10.00
C THR A 4 -3.40 -25.25 8.74
N PRO A 5 -2.72 -26.15 7.99
CA PRO A 5 -1.99 -25.73 6.80
C PRO A 5 -2.96 -25.09 5.79
N ARG A 6 -2.66 -23.88 5.35
CA ARG A 6 -3.45 -23.15 4.34
C ARG A 6 -3.47 -23.93 3.03
N ARG A 7 -4.65 -24.16 2.50
CA ARG A 7 -4.83 -24.66 1.13
C ARG A 7 -4.96 -23.45 0.20
N GLY A 8 -4.13 -23.37 -0.82
CA GLY A 8 -4.17 -22.31 -1.83
C GLY A 8 -3.00 -21.32 -1.75
N PRO A 9 -2.96 -20.32 -2.67
CA PRO A 9 -1.90 -19.34 -2.73
C PRO A 9 -1.89 -18.40 -1.50
N ARG A 10 -0.73 -17.83 -1.19
CA ARG A 10 -0.60 -16.81 -0.12
C ARG A 10 -1.36 -15.54 -0.52
N PRO A 11 -2.06 -14.87 0.42
CA PRO A 11 -2.65 -13.57 0.17
C PRO A 11 -1.57 -12.55 -0.22
N MET A 12 -1.81 -11.78 -1.28
CA MET A 12 -0.87 -10.73 -1.73
C MET A 12 -0.68 -9.63 -0.69
N ALA A 13 -1.70 -9.31 0.10
CA ALA A 13 -1.61 -8.36 1.20
C ALA A 13 -0.49 -8.72 2.20
N GLU A 14 -0.19 -10.01 2.37
CA GLU A 14 0.88 -10.48 3.25
C GLU A 14 2.27 -10.05 2.73
N ALA A 15 2.51 -10.13 1.42
CA ALA A 15 3.76 -9.66 0.80
C ALA A 15 3.89 -8.14 0.83
N LEU A 16 2.80 -7.41 0.63
CA LEU A 16 2.78 -5.94 0.72
C LEU A 16 3.08 -5.46 2.15
N ASN A 17 2.49 -6.10 3.16
CA ASN A 17 2.76 -5.81 4.56
C ASN A 17 4.22 -6.10 4.93
N GLN A 18 4.78 -7.22 4.47
CA GLN A 18 6.18 -7.55 4.70
C GLN A 18 7.13 -6.55 4.05
N ALA A 19 6.80 -6.05 2.86
CA ALA A 19 7.57 -5.00 2.20
C ALA A 19 7.60 -3.69 3.01
N ALA A 20 6.55 -3.36 3.76
CA ALA A 20 6.52 -2.19 4.64
C ALA A 20 7.44 -2.33 5.87
N LEU A 21 7.68 -3.56 6.34
CA LEU A 21 8.49 -3.86 7.52
C LEU A 21 9.99 -4.02 7.24
N LEU A 22 10.43 -3.87 6.01
CA LEU A 22 11.84 -4.05 5.64
C LEU A 22 12.75 -3.01 6.32
N THR A 23 13.90 -3.48 6.83
CA THR A 23 14.97 -2.60 7.26
C THR A 23 15.48 -1.75 6.09
N ARG A 24 16.18 -0.64 6.39
CA ARG A 24 16.73 0.23 5.35
C ARG A 24 17.67 -0.52 4.38
N GLN A 25 18.46 -1.47 4.89
CA GLN A 25 19.39 -2.25 4.06
C GLN A 25 18.64 -3.28 3.19
N GLN A 26 17.62 -3.95 3.73
CA GLN A 26 16.77 -4.85 2.96
C GLN A 26 16.01 -4.10 1.86
N ARG A 27 15.48 -2.92 2.15
CA ARG A 27 14.83 -2.06 1.17
C ARG A 27 15.80 -1.68 0.05
N ARG A 28 16.98 -1.18 0.39
CA ARG A 28 18.02 -0.81 -0.60
C ARG A 28 18.40 -1.97 -1.51
N LEU A 29 18.48 -3.18 -0.97
CA LEU A 29 18.79 -4.38 -1.75
C LEU A 29 17.63 -4.78 -2.68
N LEU A 30 16.40 -4.65 -2.21
CA LEU A 30 15.21 -4.92 -3.02
C LEU A 30 15.07 -3.89 -4.15
N ASP A 31 15.27 -2.61 -3.86
CA ASP A 31 15.24 -1.53 -4.85
C ASP A 31 16.31 -1.77 -5.95
N ALA A 32 17.52 -2.14 -5.57
CA ALA A 32 18.58 -2.48 -6.53
C ALA A 32 18.19 -3.64 -7.45
N LEU A 33 17.50 -4.68 -6.92
CA LEU A 33 16.98 -5.78 -7.76
C LEU A 33 15.86 -5.33 -8.70
N VAL A 34 15.00 -4.41 -8.25
CA VAL A 34 13.93 -3.83 -9.07
C VAL A 34 14.54 -2.98 -10.19
N ASP A 35 15.49 -2.11 -9.88
CA ASP A 35 16.14 -1.20 -10.84
C ASP A 35 16.94 -1.96 -11.91
N LEU A 36 17.61 -3.06 -11.51
CA LEU A 36 18.30 -3.93 -12.46
C LEU A 36 17.34 -4.59 -13.48
N GLY A 37 16.08 -4.83 -13.11
CA GLY A 37 15.04 -5.42 -13.99
C GLY A 37 15.35 -6.83 -14.54
N LYS A 38 16.47 -7.45 -14.11
CA LYS A 38 16.96 -8.76 -14.54
C LYS A 38 17.48 -9.56 -13.36
N PRO A 39 17.63 -10.90 -13.49
CA PRO A 39 18.25 -11.70 -12.45
C PRO A 39 19.67 -11.23 -12.14
N ALA A 40 20.02 -11.20 -10.85
CA ALA A 40 21.33 -10.79 -10.40
C ALA A 40 21.90 -11.79 -9.38
N THR A 41 23.23 -11.90 -9.33
CA THR A 41 23.91 -12.75 -8.35
C THR A 41 24.22 -11.97 -7.08
N VAL A 42 24.59 -12.68 -6.01
CA VAL A 42 25.11 -12.05 -4.77
C VAL A 42 26.29 -11.12 -5.07
N VAL A 43 27.16 -11.50 -6.01
CA VAL A 43 28.35 -10.68 -6.36
C VAL A 43 27.92 -9.37 -7.04
N ASP A 44 26.97 -9.44 -7.97
CA ASP A 44 26.45 -8.26 -8.66
C ASP A 44 25.80 -7.31 -7.64
N LEU A 45 24.92 -7.85 -6.79
CA LEU A 45 24.21 -7.08 -5.76
C LEU A 45 25.17 -6.51 -4.70
N SER A 46 26.22 -7.26 -4.31
CA SER A 46 27.22 -6.76 -3.36
C SER A 46 27.92 -5.51 -3.86
N ARG A 47 28.19 -5.43 -5.15
CA ARG A 47 28.77 -4.24 -5.79
C ARG A 47 27.78 -3.09 -5.86
N GLU A 48 26.53 -3.40 -6.22
CA GLU A 48 25.46 -2.39 -6.39
C GLU A 48 25.12 -1.70 -5.06
N VAL A 49 25.01 -2.47 -3.97
CA VAL A 49 24.63 -1.91 -2.66
C VAL A 49 25.83 -1.63 -1.75
N ASP A 50 27.07 -1.79 -2.25
CA ASP A 50 28.32 -1.63 -1.50
C ASP A 50 28.28 -2.34 -0.13
N SER A 51 28.03 -3.66 -0.17
CA SER A 51 27.90 -4.48 1.04
C SER A 51 28.59 -5.83 0.88
N HIS A 52 29.06 -6.38 2.02
CA HIS A 52 29.74 -7.67 1.99
C HIS A 52 28.80 -8.80 1.50
N PRO A 53 29.30 -9.77 0.68
CA PRO A 53 28.48 -10.85 0.14
C PRO A 53 27.72 -11.68 1.18
N ASN A 54 28.24 -11.84 2.39
CA ASN A 54 27.52 -12.57 3.45
C ASN A 54 26.31 -11.80 3.94
N THR A 55 26.45 -10.49 4.17
CA THR A 55 25.33 -9.61 4.55
C THR A 55 24.24 -9.59 3.47
N VAL A 56 24.65 -9.53 2.19
CA VAL A 56 23.71 -9.61 1.07
C VAL A 56 22.95 -10.95 1.07
N ARG A 57 23.63 -12.08 1.34
CA ARG A 57 22.95 -13.39 1.43
C ARG A 57 21.95 -13.44 2.56
N GLU A 58 22.27 -12.91 3.73
CA GLU A 58 21.38 -12.86 4.89
C GLU A 58 20.11 -12.04 4.56
N HIS A 59 20.28 -10.87 3.97
CA HIS A 59 19.15 -10.03 3.57
C HIS A 59 18.32 -10.67 2.44
N LEU A 60 18.96 -11.30 1.44
CA LEU A 60 18.25 -12.03 0.39
C LEU A 60 17.43 -13.19 0.94
N ALA A 61 17.93 -13.91 1.95
CA ALA A 61 17.15 -14.99 2.59
C ALA A 61 15.89 -14.47 3.26
N VAL A 62 15.95 -13.31 3.92
CA VAL A 62 14.76 -12.66 4.51
C VAL A 62 13.79 -12.21 3.42
N LEU A 63 14.28 -11.59 2.34
CA LEU A 63 13.43 -11.15 1.22
C LEU A 63 12.78 -12.34 0.49
N GLU A 64 13.48 -13.47 0.38
CA GLU A 64 12.97 -14.73 -0.18
C GLU A 64 11.86 -15.32 0.72
N ASP A 65 12.08 -15.36 2.03
CA ASP A 65 11.10 -15.84 3.02
C ASP A 65 9.82 -14.98 3.00
N HIS A 66 9.95 -13.68 2.82
CA HIS A 66 8.84 -12.74 2.65
C HIS A 66 8.18 -12.81 1.27
N GLY A 67 8.71 -13.59 0.33
CA GLY A 67 8.17 -13.71 -1.03
C GLY A 67 8.40 -12.49 -1.92
N LEU A 68 9.30 -11.58 -1.52
CA LEU A 68 9.66 -10.37 -2.26
C LEU A 68 10.74 -10.62 -3.33
N VAL A 69 11.45 -11.73 -3.20
CA VAL A 69 12.50 -12.17 -4.12
C VAL A 69 12.30 -13.66 -4.43
N THR A 70 12.55 -14.03 -5.67
CA THR A 70 12.65 -15.44 -6.09
C THR A 70 14.11 -15.79 -6.39
N VAL A 71 14.47 -17.06 -6.15
CA VAL A 71 15.79 -17.58 -6.44
C VAL A 71 15.74 -18.69 -7.48
N ALA A 72 16.59 -18.61 -8.48
CA ALA A 72 16.82 -19.67 -9.44
C ALA A 72 18.26 -20.21 -9.29
N THR A 73 18.40 -21.54 -9.30
CA THR A 73 19.73 -22.18 -9.31
C THR A 73 20.10 -22.50 -10.76
N MET A 74 21.17 -21.84 -11.24
CA MET A 74 21.67 -22.05 -12.58
C MET A 74 22.63 -23.25 -12.62
N PRO A 75 22.54 -24.11 -13.63
CA PRO A 75 23.50 -25.20 -13.80
C PRO A 75 24.92 -24.66 -13.89
N SER A 76 25.88 -25.32 -13.22
CA SER A 76 27.30 -24.97 -13.40
C SER A 76 27.78 -25.49 -14.74
N THR A 77 28.43 -24.64 -15.53
CA THR A 77 29.05 -25.02 -16.81
C THR A 77 30.45 -25.66 -16.61
N GLY A 78 30.86 -25.97 -15.38
CA GLY A 78 32.17 -26.53 -15.03
C GLY A 78 32.27 -26.98 -13.59
N ARG A 79 33.54 -27.23 -13.09
CA ARG A 79 33.80 -27.52 -11.68
C ARG A 79 33.49 -26.29 -10.83
N GLY A 80 32.42 -26.36 -10.02
CA GLY A 80 32.02 -25.30 -9.08
C GLY A 80 30.62 -25.52 -8.50
N ARG A 81 30.34 -24.79 -7.41
CA ARG A 81 28.99 -24.80 -6.82
C ARG A 81 28.00 -24.12 -7.79
N PRO A 82 26.78 -24.67 -7.97
CA PRO A 82 25.74 -24.03 -8.76
C PRO A 82 25.54 -22.57 -8.36
N ARG A 83 25.39 -21.70 -9.36
CA ARG A 83 25.21 -20.26 -9.15
C ARG A 83 23.74 -19.96 -8.85
N LYS A 84 23.49 -19.18 -7.82
CA LYS A 84 22.15 -18.67 -7.52
C LYS A 84 21.97 -17.28 -8.13
N GLU A 85 20.84 -17.08 -8.80
CA GLU A 85 20.39 -15.79 -9.31
C GLU A 85 19.07 -15.42 -8.66
N TYR A 86 18.96 -14.16 -8.28
CA TYR A 86 17.83 -13.59 -7.56
C TYR A 86 17.10 -12.61 -8.46
N ARG A 87 15.78 -12.60 -8.35
CA ARG A 87 14.90 -11.67 -9.07
C ARG A 87 13.86 -11.11 -8.11
N ALA A 88 13.59 -9.81 -8.17
CA ALA A 88 12.48 -9.20 -7.48
C ALA A 88 11.15 -9.76 -8.01
N THR A 89 10.22 -10.06 -7.12
CA THR A 89 8.86 -10.52 -7.49
C THR A 89 8.01 -9.35 -7.99
N ALA A 90 6.91 -9.65 -8.67
CA ALA A 90 5.93 -8.63 -9.07
C ALA A 90 5.35 -7.88 -7.85
N GLY A 91 5.23 -8.55 -6.69
CA GLY A 91 4.79 -7.94 -5.44
C GLY A 91 5.71 -6.81 -4.94
N SER A 92 7.03 -6.94 -5.17
CA SER A 92 8.02 -5.92 -4.78
C SER A 92 8.04 -4.70 -5.72
N GLN A 93 7.50 -4.83 -6.94
CA GLN A 93 7.54 -3.78 -7.96
C GLN A 93 6.30 -2.87 -7.98
N GLY A 94 5.37 -3.02 -7.02
CA GLY A 94 4.10 -2.30 -7.03
C GLY A 94 3.16 -2.68 -8.20
N ALA A 95 3.54 -3.63 -9.06
CA ALA A 95 2.71 -4.08 -10.16
C ALA A 95 1.34 -4.62 -9.73
N PRO A 96 1.24 -5.47 -8.68
CA PRO A 96 -0.05 -5.91 -8.18
C PRO A 96 -0.94 -4.76 -7.69
N ALA A 97 -0.37 -3.76 -7.02
CA ALA A 97 -1.13 -2.59 -6.57
C ALA A 97 -1.71 -1.82 -7.77
N ARG A 98 -0.93 -1.60 -8.84
CA ARG A 98 -1.43 -0.97 -10.08
C ARG A 98 -2.56 -1.77 -10.73
N HIS A 99 -2.48 -3.10 -10.75
CA HIS A 99 -3.55 -3.96 -11.29
C HIS A 99 -4.82 -3.88 -10.43
N LEU A 100 -4.70 -3.85 -9.11
CA LEU A 100 -5.84 -3.69 -8.21
C LEU A 100 -6.48 -2.30 -8.38
N VAL A 101 -5.69 -1.24 -8.46
CA VAL A 101 -6.18 0.11 -8.75
C VAL A 101 -6.88 0.14 -10.11
N GLY A 102 -6.29 -0.48 -11.13
CA GLY A 102 -6.93 -0.61 -12.46
C GLY A 102 -8.26 -1.35 -12.41
N LEU A 103 -8.34 -2.45 -11.63
CA LEU A 103 -9.59 -3.19 -11.43
C LEU A 103 -10.65 -2.35 -10.72
N ILE A 104 -10.29 -1.65 -9.65
CA ILE A 104 -11.20 -0.75 -8.91
C ILE A 104 -11.71 0.34 -9.86
N ASN A 105 -10.82 1.02 -10.58
CA ASN A 105 -11.21 2.06 -11.53
C ASN A 105 -12.12 1.52 -12.65
N SER A 106 -11.88 0.30 -13.13
CA SER A 106 -12.76 -0.34 -14.12
C SER A 106 -14.15 -0.66 -13.54
N ALA A 107 -14.22 -1.12 -12.30
CA ALA A 107 -15.47 -1.36 -11.61
C ALA A 107 -16.27 -0.05 -11.41
N LEU A 108 -15.60 1.04 -11.00
CA LEU A 108 -16.24 2.35 -10.83
C LEU A 108 -16.80 2.90 -12.14
N ARG A 109 -16.09 2.72 -13.26
CA ARG A 109 -16.59 3.13 -14.59
C ARG A 109 -17.79 2.33 -15.06
N SER A 110 -18.14 1.21 -14.42
CA SER A 110 -19.35 0.43 -14.71
C SER A 110 -20.58 0.93 -13.96
N PHE A 111 -20.44 1.87 -13.02
CA PHE A 111 -21.60 2.48 -12.37
C PHE A 111 -22.38 3.35 -13.35
N PRO A 112 -23.73 3.33 -13.31
CA PRO A 112 -24.51 4.28 -14.07
C PRO A 112 -24.14 5.72 -13.68
N ALA A 113 -24.00 6.61 -14.65
CA ALA A 113 -23.56 7.98 -14.42
C ALA A 113 -24.45 8.73 -13.40
N GLU A 114 -25.75 8.41 -13.41
CA GLU A 114 -26.75 9.04 -12.56
C GLU A 114 -26.64 8.65 -11.09
N THR A 115 -26.07 7.47 -10.81
CA THR A 115 -25.93 6.93 -9.44
C THR A 115 -24.48 6.82 -8.96
N ALA A 116 -23.50 7.08 -9.82
CA ALA A 116 -22.10 6.81 -9.55
C ALA A 116 -21.58 7.40 -8.21
N HIS A 117 -21.98 8.61 -7.88
CA HIS A 117 -21.65 9.26 -6.61
C HIS A 117 -22.26 8.53 -5.42
N HIS A 118 -23.55 8.22 -5.50
CA HIS A 118 -24.26 7.48 -4.45
C HIS A 118 -23.71 6.06 -4.27
N ASP A 119 -23.45 5.36 -5.37
CA ASP A 119 -22.91 4.00 -5.35
C ASP A 119 -21.48 3.97 -4.82
N GLY A 120 -20.66 4.96 -5.20
CA GLY A 120 -19.33 5.17 -4.64
C GLY A 120 -19.37 5.36 -3.12
N TYR A 121 -20.24 6.24 -2.63
CA TYR A 121 -20.41 6.47 -1.20
C TYR A 121 -20.81 5.19 -0.46
N ARG A 122 -21.78 4.43 -0.95
CA ARG A 122 -22.19 3.15 -0.37
C ARG A 122 -21.07 2.11 -0.38
N TRP A 123 -20.28 2.07 -1.43
CA TRP A 123 -19.07 1.23 -1.49
C TRP A 123 -18.07 1.62 -0.40
N GLY A 124 -17.90 2.90 -0.20
CA GLY A 124 -17.10 3.46 0.87
C GLY A 124 -17.58 3.01 2.25
N GLN A 125 -18.90 3.05 2.50
CA GLN A 125 -19.47 2.57 3.77
C GLN A 125 -19.14 1.09 4.01
N THR A 126 -19.32 0.23 3.00
CA THR A 126 -18.96 -1.19 3.10
C THR A 126 -17.47 -1.38 3.37
N TRP A 127 -16.61 -0.56 2.75
CA TRP A 127 -15.18 -0.58 3.01
C TRP A 127 -14.85 -0.12 4.44
N GLY A 128 -15.53 0.91 4.95
CA GLY A 128 -15.41 1.38 6.33
C GLY A 128 -15.72 0.30 7.37
N GLU A 129 -16.74 -0.53 7.12
CA GLU A 129 -17.02 -1.71 7.98
C GLU A 129 -15.83 -2.67 8.03
N ASN A 130 -15.20 -2.96 6.89
CA ASN A 130 -14.01 -3.81 6.82
C ASN A 130 -12.80 -3.19 7.53
N VAL A 131 -12.62 -1.87 7.42
CA VAL A 131 -11.57 -1.11 8.13
C VAL A 131 -11.74 -1.26 9.64
N VAL A 132 -12.96 -1.09 10.15
CA VAL A 132 -13.26 -1.28 11.57
C VAL A 132 -13.01 -2.71 12.02
N ALA A 133 -13.46 -3.69 11.24
CA ALA A 133 -13.30 -5.11 11.53
C ALA A 133 -11.82 -5.55 11.54
N SER A 134 -10.98 -4.93 10.72
CA SER A 134 -9.53 -5.22 10.66
C SER A 134 -8.72 -4.61 11.80
N GLY A 135 -9.30 -3.70 12.59
CA GLY A 135 -8.62 -3.02 13.69
C GLY A 135 -7.59 -1.97 13.25
N LEU A 136 -7.65 -1.51 12.00
CA LEU A 136 -6.70 -0.53 11.45
C LEU A 136 -6.79 0.86 12.10
N LEU A 137 -7.94 1.21 12.67
CA LEU A 137 -8.10 2.49 13.37
C LEU A 137 -7.73 2.34 14.85
N ASP A 138 -6.68 3.00 15.29
CA ASP A 138 -6.33 3.20 16.69
C ASP A 138 -6.60 4.66 17.11
N THR A 139 -7.40 4.85 18.15
CA THR A 139 -7.76 6.18 18.68
C THR A 139 -7.22 6.42 20.08
N LYS A 140 -6.23 5.64 20.52
CA LYS A 140 -5.62 5.79 21.85
C LYS A 140 -4.95 7.15 22.06
N GLU A 141 -4.41 7.72 20.98
CA GLU A 141 -3.73 9.02 20.99
C GLU A 141 -4.68 10.19 20.73
N GLY A 142 -5.94 9.91 20.38
CA GLY A 142 -6.97 10.88 20.05
C GLY A 142 -7.71 10.52 18.75
N THR A 143 -8.86 11.16 18.56
CA THR A 143 -9.71 10.90 17.37
C THR A 143 -9.10 11.47 16.10
N GLU A 144 -8.58 12.70 16.15
CA GLU A 144 -7.95 13.36 15.00
C GLU A 144 -6.67 12.65 14.59
N GLU A 145 -5.83 12.29 15.54
CA GLU A 145 -4.59 11.54 15.33
C GLU A 145 -4.89 10.15 14.76
N GLY A 146 -5.92 9.46 15.27
CA GLY A 146 -6.33 8.15 14.77
C GLY A 146 -6.80 8.20 13.32
N ILE A 147 -7.64 9.17 12.95
CA ILE A 147 -8.09 9.37 11.56
C ILE A 147 -6.89 9.74 10.67
N THR A 148 -6.00 10.61 11.15
CA THR A 148 -4.80 11.00 10.41
C THR A 148 -3.89 9.80 10.15
N SER A 149 -3.67 8.96 11.15
CA SER A 149 -2.87 7.73 11.02
C SER A 149 -3.51 6.74 10.05
N LEU A 150 -4.83 6.55 10.15
CA LEU A 150 -5.57 5.70 9.20
C LEU A 150 -5.38 6.16 7.76
N MET A 151 -5.49 7.46 7.49
CA MET A 151 -5.28 8.00 6.15
C MET A 151 -3.82 7.83 5.68
N ALA A 152 -2.86 7.97 6.59
CA ALA A 152 -1.45 7.72 6.27
C ALA A 152 -1.20 6.25 5.92
N ASP A 153 -1.74 5.32 6.69
CA ASP A 153 -1.61 3.87 6.46
C ASP A 153 -2.27 3.43 5.15
N MET A 154 -3.32 4.13 4.75
CA MET A 154 -3.96 3.94 3.44
C MET A 154 -3.18 4.56 2.26
N GLY A 155 -2.12 5.33 2.52
CA GLY A 155 -1.24 5.90 1.49
C GLY A 155 -1.62 7.30 1.01
N PHE A 156 -2.45 8.05 1.75
CA PHE A 156 -2.85 9.41 1.37
C PHE A 156 -1.81 10.50 1.69
N ALA A 157 -0.76 10.16 2.43
CA ALA A 157 0.28 11.08 2.87
C ALA A 157 -0.26 12.42 3.44
N PRO A 158 -1.07 12.38 4.53
CA PRO A 158 -1.66 13.57 5.13
C PRO A 158 -0.57 14.50 5.70
N ARG A 159 -0.75 15.80 5.50
CA ARG A 159 0.13 16.84 6.04
C ARG A 159 -0.71 17.96 6.68
N PRO A 160 -0.36 18.44 7.87
CA PRO A 160 -1.06 19.57 8.49
C PRO A 160 -1.05 20.79 7.59
N LEU A 161 -2.20 21.42 7.43
CA LEU A 161 -2.33 22.66 6.67
C LEU A 161 -2.07 23.85 7.60
N GLN A 162 -0.90 24.49 7.47
CA GLN A 162 -0.46 25.58 8.37
C GLN A 162 -1.42 26.76 8.45
N THR A 163 -2.21 26.98 7.39
CA THR A 163 -3.15 28.10 7.30
C THR A 163 -4.52 27.81 7.89
N ARG A 164 -4.84 26.56 8.22
CA ARG A 164 -6.16 26.13 8.71
C ARG A 164 -5.98 25.01 9.75
N PRO A 165 -6.10 25.30 11.05
CA PRO A 165 -6.17 24.29 12.10
C PRO A 165 -7.28 23.26 11.78
N ALA A 166 -7.10 22.02 12.17
CA ALA A 166 -8.00 20.89 11.89
C ALA A 166 -8.17 20.52 10.39
N CYS A 167 -7.33 21.07 9.50
CA CYS A 167 -7.31 20.67 8.10
C CYS A 167 -5.99 19.98 7.74
N LEU A 168 -6.10 18.90 6.97
CA LEU A 168 -4.97 18.16 6.42
C LEU A 168 -4.98 18.26 4.89
N SER A 169 -3.81 18.43 4.31
CA SER A 169 -3.57 18.28 2.89
C SER A 169 -3.24 16.82 2.60
N LEU A 170 -4.05 16.15 1.78
CA LEU A 170 -3.82 14.78 1.31
C LEU A 170 -3.05 14.85 -0.01
N THR A 171 -1.72 14.71 0.06
CA THR A 171 -0.83 14.94 -1.08
C THR A 171 -0.66 13.74 -2.00
N GLN A 172 -1.25 12.60 -1.65
CA GLN A 172 -1.29 11.39 -2.46
C GLN A 172 -2.70 10.79 -2.43
N CYS A 173 -3.05 10.08 -3.50
CA CYS A 173 -4.24 9.24 -3.53
C CYS A 173 -3.85 7.87 -4.11
N PRO A 174 -4.01 6.78 -3.34
CA PRO A 174 -3.61 5.44 -3.78
C PRO A 174 -4.45 4.89 -4.94
N LEU A 175 -5.62 5.49 -5.22
CA LEU A 175 -6.54 5.05 -6.27
C LEU A 175 -6.43 5.85 -7.56
N LEU A 176 -5.68 6.96 -7.59
CA LEU A 176 -5.45 7.70 -8.82
C LEU A 176 -4.43 6.99 -9.72
N THR A 177 -4.64 7.11 -11.02
CA THR A 177 -3.72 6.63 -12.04
C THR A 177 -3.31 7.81 -12.92
N GLU A 178 -2.01 8.01 -13.08
CA GLU A 178 -1.47 9.10 -13.91
C GLU A 178 -2.00 9.03 -15.34
N GLY A 179 -2.42 10.18 -15.87
CA GLY A 179 -2.93 10.31 -17.24
C GLY A 179 -4.31 9.71 -17.47
N GLN A 180 -5.01 9.24 -16.44
CA GLN A 180 -6.38 8.74 -16.55
C GLN A 180 -7.37 9.70 -15.91
N GLU A 181 -8.56 9.77 -16.52
CA GLU A 181 -9.68 10.49 -15.95
C GLU A 181 -10.14 9.83 -14.65
N VAL A 182 -10.46 10.65 -13.64
CA VAL A 182 -10.96 10.20 -12.35
C VAL A 182 -12.37 9.66 -12.51
N PRO A 183 -12.64 8.38 -12.17
CA PRO A 183 -13.99 7.85 -12.25
C PRO A 183 -14.94 8.59 -11.32
N ALA A 184 -16.16 8.82 -11.78
CA ALA A 184 -17.22 9.33 -10.92
C ALA A 184 -17.42 8.36 -9.73
N GLY A 185 -17.66 8.91 -8.54
CA GLY A 185 -17.82 8.13 -7.31
C GLY A 185 -16.51 7.73 -6.60
N LEU A 186 -15.34 7.88 -7.22
CA LEU A 186 -14.07 7.52 -6.58
C LEU A 186 -13.82 8.29 -5.26
N CYS A 187 -14.07 9.58 -5.27
CA CYS A 187 -13.87 10.43 -4.08
C CYS A 187 -14.94 10.16 -3.01
N ASP A 188 -16.15 9.80 -3.44
CA ASP A 188 -17.26 9.47 -2.54
C ASP A 188 -16.99 8.18 -1.75
N ILE A 189 -16.19 7.25 -2.30
CA ILE A 189 -15.73 6.06 -1.56
C ILE A 189 -14.97 6.47 -0.30
N HIS A 190 -14.08 7.46 -0.39
CA HIS A 190 -13.30 7.89 0.78
C HIS A 190 -14.19 8.56 1.82
N GLN A 191 -15.15 9.39 1.38
CA GLN A 191 -16.11 10.01 2.29
C GLN A 191 -16.98 8.96 2.99
N GLY A 192 -17.56 8.03 2.24
CA GLY A 192 -18.39 6.97 2.80
C GLY A 192 -17.61 6.07 3.80
N MET A 193 -16.35 5.79 3.50
CA MET A 193 -15.48 5.02 4.39
C MET A 193 -15.22 5.76 5.71
N LEU A 194 -14.89 7.05 5.66
CA LEU A 194 -14.65 7.86 6.86
C LEU A 194 -15.91 7.98 7.72
N ASP A 195 -17.05 8.29 7.11
CA ASP A 195 -18.33 8.41 7.81
C ASP A 195 -18.70 7.10 8.53
N GLN A 196 -18.52 5.96 7.84
CA GLN A 196 -18.80 4.65 8.41
C GLN A 196 -17.85 4.29 9.56
N VAL A 197 -16.57 4.60 9.43
CA VAL A 197 -15.57 4.37 10.48
C VAL A 197 -15.91 5.21 11.73
N ILE A 198 -16.23 6.49 11.55
CA ILE A 198 -16.61 7.40 12.63
C ILE A 198 -17.87 6.88 13.35
N GLU A 199 -18.89 6.52 12.58
CA GLU A 199 -20.16 5.98 13.11
C GLU A 199 -19.94 4.68 13.91
N LYS A 200 -19.29 3.68 13.30
CA LYS A 200 -19.09 2.36 13.93
C LYS A 200 -18.19 2.39 15.15
N LYS A 201 -17.26 3.32 15.21
CA LYS A 201 -16.39 3.53 16.38
C LYS A 201 -17.04 4.43 17.43
N GLY A 202 -18.20 5.03 17.15
CA GLY A 202 -18.89 5.94 18.06
C GLY A 202 -18.07 7.20 18.38
N LEU A 203 -17.30 7.71 17.39
CA LEU A 203 -16.46 8.88 17.58
C LEU A 203 -17.30 10.15 17.49
N SER A 204 -17.15 11.07 18.47
CA SER A 204 -17.72 12.42 18.43
C SER A 204 -16.91 13.31 17.49
N ALA A 205 -16.95 13.00 16.20
CA ALA A 205 -16.19 13.72 15.18
C ALA A 205 -16.92 13.70 13.84
N ARG A 206 -16.52 14.63 12.97
CA ARG A 206 -16.87 14.64 11.54
C ARG A 206 -15.59 14.76 10.72
N ALA A 207 -15.54 14.05 9.61
CA ALA A 207 -14.45 14.15 8.65
C ALA A 207 -15.04 14.46 7.27
N PHE A 208 -14.49 15.46 6.59
CA PHE A 208 -14.97 15.86 5.27
C PHE A 208 -13.82 15.96 4.28
N VAL A 209 -13.92 15.23 3.18
CA VAL A 209 -12.94 15.24 2.10
C VAL A 209 -13.42 16.19 1.00
N GLU A 210 -12.63 17.21 0.71
CA GLU A 210 -12.80 18.09 -0.44
C GLU A 210 -11.82 17.67 -1.56
N PRO A 211 -12.32 16.98 -2.61
CA PRO A 211 -11.46 16.53 -3.70
C PRO A 211 -10.83 17.69 -4.43
N PHE A 212 -9.52 17.58 -4.74
CA PHE A 212 -8.77 18.56 -5.55
C PHE A 212 -8.90 20.01 -5.06
N ALA A 213 -9.09 20.21 -3.76
CA ALA A 213 -9.27 21.52 -3.15
C ALA A 213 -8.01 22.40 -3.20
N GLU A 214 -6.86 21.80 -3.48
CA GLU A 214 -5.54 22.44 -3.60
C GLU A 214 -4.86 22.03 -4.92
N PRO A 215 -3.89 22.78 -5.42
CA PRO A 215 -3.26 22.47 -6.71
C PRO A 215 -2.74 21.03 -6.85
N ASP A 216 -2.18 20.49 -5.75
CA ASP A 216 -1.53 19.19 -5.74
C ASP A 216 -2.10 18.24 -4.65
N ALA A 217 -3.29 18.56 -4.11
CA ALA A 217 -3.85 17.79 -3.00
C ALA A 217 -5.37 17.89 -2.89
N CYS A 218 -5.94 16.89 -2.21
CA CYS A 218 -7.28 17.00 -1.62
C CYS A 218 -7.17 17.58 -0.20
N ARG A 219 -8.25 18.14 0.32
CA ARG A 219 -8.31 18.61 1.71
C ARG A 219 -9.17 17.66 2.53
N LEU A 220 -8.69 17.32 3.73
CA LEU A 220 -9.46 16.63 4.74
C LEU A 220 -9.63 17.56 5.93
N THR A 221 -10.88 17.85 6.29
CA THR A 221 -11.22 18.60 7.50
C THR A 221 -11.73 17.61 8.55
N ILE A 222 -11.16 17.62 9.75
CA ILE A 222 -11.59 16.82 10.88
C ILE A 222 -12.07 17.75 11.97
N THR A 223 -13.32 17.58 12.42
CA THR A 223 -13.92 18.35 13.52
C THR A 223 -14.30 17.39 14.61
N VAL A 224 -13.73 17.58 15.80
CA VAL A 224 -14.07 16.82 17.03
C VAL A 224 -15.07 17.64 17.82
N GLU A 225 -16.19 17.02 18.22
CA GLU A 225 -17.30 17.61 19.00
C GLU A 225 -17.09 17.45 20.52
#